data_fdbeb24087456e7890df1e2f1f788a96
#
_entry.id   fdbeb24087456e7890df1e2f1f788a96
#
_cell.length_a   1.000
_cell.length_b   1.000
_cell.length_c   1.000
_cell.angle_alpha   90.00
_cell.angle_beta   90.00
_cell.angle_gamma   90.00
#
_symmetry.space_group_name_H-M   'P 1'
#
loop_
_entity.id
_entity.type
_entity.pdbx_description
1 polymer ?
#
loop_
_entity_poly.entity_id
_entity_poly.type
_entity_poly.pdbx_seq_one_letter_code
_entity_poly.pdbx_strand_id
1 'polypeptide(L)'
;DAGQYTLAFGVNSLGIVAMSSLATALVGRIGQRVIVNIGVISLLTVSSLLTISFALGISLWPTLILLFCLTCSVGLIFGNSSALALNEARHMAGSASAVMGTIQALLGGLAAPLVSLGGEGSYMPMAFSILGFALMTALVLFTTPRKDADYAADGGEGGR
;
A
#
# COMPACT_ATOMS: atom_id res chain seq x y z
N ASP A 1 -26.61 8.71 -1.97
CA ASP A 1 -27.49 7.53 -2.08
C ASP A 1 -26.75 6.25 -1.67
N ALA A 2 -27.40 5.38 -0.84
CA ALA A 2 -26.80 4.14 -0.36
C ALA A 2 -26.33 3.23 -1.52
N GLY A 3 -27.03 3.23 -2.65
CA GLY A 3 -26.66 2.48 -3.85
C GLY A 3 -25.35 2.96 -4.49
N GLN A 4 -25.14 4.27 -4.55
CA GLN A 4 -23.90 4.85 -5.10
C GLN A 4 -22.69 4.52 -4.21
N TYR A 5 -22.88 4.54 -2.89
CA TYR A 5 -21.84 4.13 -1.95
C TYR A 5 -21.45 2.65 -2.14
N THR A 6 -22.47 1.78 -2.24
CA THR A 6 -22.26 0.35 -2.46
C THR A 6 -21.52 0.06 -3.79
N LEU A 7 -21.92 0.77 -4.85
CA LEU A 7 -21.23 0.66 -6.15
C LEU A 7 -19.78 1.14 -6.08
N ALA A 8 -19.52 2.29 -5.47
CA ALA A 8 -18.17 2.82 -5.32
C ALA A 8 -17.29 1.86 -4.51
N PHE A 9 -17.82 1.30 -3.40
CA PHE A 9 -17.11 0.31 -2.60
C PHE A 9 -16.82 -0.97 -3.39
N GLY A 10 -17.81 -1.48 -4.15
CA GLY A 10 -17.66 -2.66 -5.00
C GLY A 10 -16.59 -2.46 -6.08
N VAL A 11 -16.59 -1.32 -6.77
CA VAL A 11 -15.59 -0.97 -7.78
C VAL A 11 -14.19 -0.89 -7.17
N ASN A 12 -14.04 -0.25 -6.01
CA ASN A 12 -12.77 -0.19 -5.30
C ASN A 12 -12.26 -1.58 -4.90
N SER A 13 -13.14 -2.44 -4.40
CA SER A 13 -12.79 -3.82 -4.05
C SER A 13 -12.33 -4.64 -5.25
N LEU A 14 -13.00 -4.49 -6.40
CA LEU A 14 -12.57 -5.09 -7.67
C LEU A 14 -11.20 -4.56 -8.10
N GLY A 15 -10.93 -3.28 -7.91
CA GLY A 15 -9.62 -2.67 -8.18
C GLY A 15 -8.50 -3.33 -7.39
N ILE A 16 -8.70 -3.54 -6.10
CA ILE A 16 -7.72 -4.23 -5.24
C ILE A 16 -7.46 -5.65 -5.74
N VAL A 17 -8.52 -6.41 -6.00
CA VAL A 17 -8.41 -7.81 -6.47
C VAL A 17 -7.70 -7.89 -7.82
N ALA A 18 -8.08 -7.03 -8.77
CA ALA A 18 -7.48 -6.99 -10.10
C ALA A 18 -5.99 -6.66 -10.02
N MET A 19 -5.61 -5.64 -9.24
CA MET A 19 -4.21 -5.24 -9.11
C MET A 19 -3.38 -6.25 -8.32
N SER A 20 -3.94 -6.91 -7.30
CA SER A 20 -3.27 -8.01 -6.60
C SER A 20 -3.04 -9.21 -7.52
N SER A 21 -4.02 -9.55 -8.36
CA SER A 21 -3.91 -10.63 -9.35
C SER A 21 -2.86 -10.29 -10.42
N LEU A 22 -2.87 -9.07 -10.93
CA LEU A 22 -1.87 -8.57 -11.88
C LEU A 22 -0.47 -8.59 -11.25
N ALA A 23 -0.32 -8.14 -10.02
CA ALA A 23 0.93 -8.18 -9.30
C ALA A 23 1.48 -9.61 -9.20
N THR A 24 0.62 -10.58 -8.83
CA THR A 24 1.00 -12.00 -8.77
C THR A 24 1.47 -12.52 -10.12
N ALA A 25 0.80 -12.17 -11.21
CA ALA A 25 1.21 -12.57 -12.57
C ALA A 25 2.56 -11.95 -13.00
N LEU A 26 2.87 -10.74 -12.53
CA LEU A 26 4.10 -10.02 -12.87
C LEU A 26 5.30 -10.39 -11.98
N VAL A 27 5.08 -10.93 -10.79
CA VAL A 27 6.16 -11.28 -9.82
C VAL A 27 7.26 -12.12 -10.48
N GLY A 28 6.88 -13.10 -11.27
CA GLY A 28 7.83 -13.99 -11.97
C GLY A 28 8.68 -13.29 -13.05
N ARG A 29 8.27 -12.11 -13.53
CA ARG A 29 8.96 -11.36 -14.59
C ARG A 29 9.81 -10.20 -14.06
N ILE A 30 9.29 -9.44 -13.10
CA ILE A 30 9.93 -8.19 -12.65
C ILE A 30 10.33 -8.23 -11.18
N GLY A 31 9.96 -9.28 -10.45
CA GLY A 31 10.29 -9.45 -9.04
C GLY A 31 9.35 -8.70 -8.09
N GLN A 32 9.15 -9.25 -6.89
CA GLN A 32 8.26 -8.70 -5.86
C GLN A 32 8.62 -7.27 -5.43
N ARG A 33 9.90 -7.01 -5.25
CA ARG A 33 10.39 -5.71 -4.75
C ARG A 33 10.13 -4.58 -5.73
N VAL A 34 10.26 -4.84 -7.03
CA VAL A 34 9.95 -3.85 -8.07
C VAL A 34 8.46 -3.50 -8.06
N ILE A 35 7.59 -4.48 -7.88
CA ILE A 35 6.14 -4.27 -7.79
C ILE A 35 5.79 -3.42 -6.57
N VAL A 36 6.39 -3.71 -5.39
CA VAL A 36 6.21 -2.91 -4.18
C VAL A 36 6.68 -1.48 -4.40
N ASN A 37 7.84 -1.27 -5.03
CA ASN A 37 8.35 0.07 -5.34
C ASN A 37 7.38 0.86 -6.24
N ILE A 38 6.87 0.23 -7.31
CA ILE A 38 5.88 0.84 -8.20
C ILE A 38 4.61 1.19 -7.41
N GLY A 39 4.14 0.28 -6.56
CA GLY A 39 2.97 0.49 -5.72
C GLY A 39 3.15 1.67 -4.76
N VAL A 40 4.30 1.78 -4.09
CA VAL A 40 4.59 2.87 -3.14
C VAL A 40 4.73 4.21 -3.86
N ILE A 41 5.40 4.26 -5.01
CA ILE A 41 5.50 5.50 -5.81
C ILE A 41 4.10 5.93 -6.29
N SER A 42 3.30 4.99 -6.78
CA SER A 42 1.91 5.24 -7.17
C SER A 42 1.07 5.75 -5.97
N LEU A 43 1.19 5.09 -4.81
CA LEU A 43 0.50 5.47 -3.58
C LEU A 43 0.85 6.91 -3.16
N LEU A 44 2.13 7.29 -3.17
CA LEU A 44 2.59 8.64 -2.86
C LEU A 44 2.04 9.68 -3.84
N THR A 45 2.13 9.38 -5.13
CA THR A 45 1.66 10.30 -6.17
C THR A 45 0.16 10.53 -6.03
N VAL A 46 -0.62 9.45 -5.91
CA VAL A 46 -2.08 9.53 -5.82
C VAL A 46 -2.53 10.18 -4.50
N SER A 47 -1.88 9.88 -3.37
CA SER A 47 -2.22 10.51 -2.08
C SER A 47 -1.91 12.01 -2.07
N SER A 48 -0.82 12.43 -2.73
CA SER A 48 -0.50 13.85 -2.91
C SER A 48 -1.53 14.56 -3.79
N LEU A 49 -1.91 13.96 -4.92
CA LEU A 49 -2.95 14.50 -5.81
C LEU A 49 -4.31 14.56 -5.11
N LEU A 50 -4.64 13.57 -4.29
CA LEU A 50 -5.87 13.55 -3.50
C LEU A 50 -5.90 14.70 -2.48
N THR A 51 -4.80 14.92 -1.78
CA THR A 51 -4.67 16.04 -0.83
C THR A 51 -4.82 17.38 -1.53
N ILE A 52 -4.19 17.57 -2.68
CA ILE A 52 -4.31 18.78 -3.51
C ILE A 52 -5.77 18.94 -3.99
N SER A 53 -6.39 17.85 -4.44
CA SER A 53 -7.79 17.85 -4.90
C SER A 53 -8.75 18.38 -3.83
N PHE A 54 -8.59 17.91 -2.58
CA PHE A 54 -9.40 18.41 -1.46
C PHE A 54 -9.07 19.86 -1.10
N ALA A 55 -7.80 20.27 -1.14
CA ALA A 55 -7.39 21.65 -0.86
C ALA A 55 -7.95 22.65 -1.88
N LEU A 56 -8.09 22.24 -3.14
CA LEU A 56 -8.63 23.05 -4.22
C LEU A 56 -10.16 22.95 -4.35
N GLY A 57 -10.83 22.15 -3.55
CA GLY A 57 -12.28 21.94 -3.63
C GLY A 57 -12.73 21.31 -4.96
N ILE A 58 -11.92 20.44 -5.55
CA ILE A 58 -12.22 19.81 -6.84
C ILE A 58 -13.46 18.90 -6.70
N SER A 59 -14.21 18.79 -7.78
CA SER A 59 -15.48 18.06 -7.83
C SER A 59 -15.35 16.57 -7.48
N LEU A 60 -16.49 15.92 -7.16
CA LEU A 60 -16.57 14.53 -6.70
C LEU A 60 -15.94 13.51 -7.66
N TRP A 61 -16.13 13.67 -8.96
CA TRP A 61 -15.69 12.67 -9.96
C TRP A 61 -14.19 12.44 -10.00
N PRO A 62 -13.32 13.47 -10.10
CA PRO A 62 -11.88 13.28 -10.02
C PRO A 62 -11.44 12.66 -8.68
N THR A 63 -12.09 13.02 -7.59
CA THR A 63 -11.81 12.46 -6.27
C THR A 63 -12.09 10.95 -6.21
N LEU A 64 -13.18 10.48 -6.79
CA LEU A 64 -13.49 9.05 -6.87
C LEU A 64 -12.47 8.28 -7.71
N ILE A 65 -12.00 8.86 -8.82
CA ILE A 65 -10.93 8.26 -9.63
C ILE A 65 -9.64 8.15 -8.84
N LEU A 66 -9.25 9.20 -8.11
CA LEU A 66 -8.06 9.18 -7.27
C LEU A 66 -8.18 8.14 -6.13
N LEU A 67 -9.35 8.02 -5.50
CA LEU A 67 -9.60 6.98 -4.50
C LEU A 67 -9.49 5.58 -5.09
N PHE A 68 -9.99 5.37 -6.30
CA PHE A 68 -9.83 4.10 -7.01
C PHE A 68 -8.37 3.80 -7.31
N CYS A 69 -7.59 4.76 -7.81
CA CYS A 69 -6.15 4.60 -8.04
C CYS A 69 -5.39 4.34 -6.73
N LEU A 70 -5.81 4.96 -5.62
CA LEU A 70 -5.24 4.72 -4.30
C LEU A 70 -5.42 3.26 -3.87
N THR A 71 -6.63 2.73 -3.98
CA THR A 71 -6.94 1.33 -3.64
C THR A 71 -6.24 0.34 -4.56
N CYS A 72 -6.08 0.65 -5.84
CA CYS A 72 -5.26 -0.10 -6.78
C CYS A 72 -3.79 -0.17 -6.33
N SER A 73 -3.23 0.95 -5.87
CA SER A 73 -1.85 0.99 -5.35
C SER A 73 -1.67 0.12 -4.11
N VAL A 74 -2.67 0.12 -3.20
CA VAL A 74 -2.69 -0.77 -2.03
C VAL A 74 -2.71 -2.25 -2.48
N GLY A 75 -3.47 -2.59 -3.52
CA GLY A 75 -3.52 -3.95 -4.10
C GLY A 75 -2.14 -4.44 -4.57
N LEU A 76 -1.33 -3.57 -5.16
CA LEU A 76 0.05 -3.90 -5.56
C LEU A 76 0.97 -4.14 -4.35
N ILE A 77 0.82 -3.35 -3.30
CA ILE A 77 1.73 -3.36 -2.14
C ILE A 77 1.43 -4.53 -1.21
N PHE A 78 0.17 -4.71 -0.81
CA PHE A 78 -0.23 -5.50 0.34
C PHE A 78 0.22 -6.96 0.27
N GLY A 79 -0.10 -7.66 -0.81
CA GLY A 79 0.26 -9.06 -1.01
C GLY A 79 1.76 -9.26 -1.15
N ASN A 80 2.41 -8.40 -1.92
CA ASN A 80 3.84 -8.52 -2.21
C ASN A 80 4.72 -8.16 -1.02
N SER A 81 4.38 -7.12 -0.25
CA SER A 81 5.12 -6.76 0.98
C SER A 81 4.96 -7.83 2.06
N SER A 82 3.76 -8.40 2.22
CA SER A 82 3.52 -9.51 3.14
C SER A 82 4.32 -10.75 2.76
N ALA A 83 4.36 -11.09 1.48
CA ALA A 83 5.15 -12.23 1.00
C ALA A 83 6.66 -12.00 1.19
N LEU A 84 7.18 -10.80 0.95
CA LEU A 84 8.58 -10.45 1.23
C LEU A 84 8.91 -10.62 2.71
N ALA A 85 8.08 -10.09 3.60
CA ALA A 85 8.29 -10.19 5.04
C ALA A 85 8.25 -11.65 5.55
N LEU A 86 7.32 -12.46 5.06
CA LEU A 86 7.22 -13.88 5.42
C LEU A 86 8.37 -14.72 4.84
N ASN A 87 8.90 -14.35 3.69
CA ASN A 87 10.07 -15.01 3.11
C ASN A 87 11.33 -14.85 3.98
N GLU A 88 11.52 -13.71 4.62
CA GLU A 88 12.63 -13.49 5.58
C GLU A 88 12.46 -14.31 6.88
N ALA A 89 11.22 -14.62 7.26
CA ALA A 89 10.89 -15.32 8.51
C ALA A 89 10.36 -16.74 8.27
N ARG A 90 10.82 -17.46 7.24
CA ARG A 90 10.28 -18.77 6.84
C ARG A 90 10.27 -19.81 7.97
N HIS A 91 11.31 -19.80 8.82
CA HIS A 91 11.43 -20.74 9.94
C HIS A 91 10.45 -20.45 11.10
N MET A 92 9.81 -19.27 11.13
CA MET A 92 8.82 -18.85 12.11
C MET A 92 7.60 -18.16 11.48
N ALA A 93 7.17 -18.61 10.31
CA ALA A 93 6.14 -17.95 9.50
C ALA A 93 4.82 -17.73 10.26
N GLY A 94 4.43 -18.64 11.15
CA GLY A 94 3.23 -18.48 11.99
C GLY A 94 3.33 -17.29 12.94
N SER A 95 4.43 -17.19 13.68
CA SER A 95 4.69 -16.05 14.59
C SER A 95 4.82 -14.73 13.82
N ALA A 96 5.50 -14.75 12.68
CA ALA A 96 5.66 -13.58 11.83
C ALA A 96 4.30 -13.08 11.31
N SER A 97 3.42 -13.96 10.86
CA SER A 97 2.05 -13.61 10.44
C SER A 97 1.23 -13.02 11.59
N ALA A 98 1.34 -13.58 12.80
CA ALA A 98 0.63 -13.06 13.96
C ALA A 98 1.10 -11.64 14.32
N VAL A 99 2.41 -11.40 14.33
CA VAL A 99 3.00 -10.06 14.58
C VAL A 99 2.56 -9.06 13.50
N MET A 100 2.62 -9.45 12.22
CA MET A 100 2.17 -8.60 11.12
C MET A 100 0.69 -8.22 11.26
N GLY A 101 -0.18 -9.21 11.52
CA GLY A 101 -1.61 -8.95 11.71
C GLY A 101 -1.89 -8.05 12.90
N THR A 102 -1.16 -8.22 14.01
CA THR A 102 -1.28 -7.37 15.20
C THR A 102 -0.88 -5.93 14.90
N ILE A 103 0.27 -5.72 14.23
CA ILE A 103 0.73 -4.39 13.85
C ILE A 103 -0.27 -3.72 12.88
N GLN A 104 -0.79 -4.46 11.90
CA GLN A 104 -1.80 -3.96 10.97
C GLN A 104 -3.08 -3.52 11.71
N ALA A 105 -3.57 -4.34 12.64
CA ALA A 105 -4.75 -4.00 13.44
C ALA A 105 -4.53 -2.78 14.34
N LEU A 106 -3.36 -2.66 14.98
CA LEU A 106 -3.01 -1.50 15.81
C LEU A 106 -2.92 -0.22 14.97
N LEU A 107 -2.23 -0.25 13.83
CA LEU A 107 -2.10 0.91 12.94
C LEU A 107 -3.47 1.30 12.35
N GLY A 108 -4.30 0.34 11.97
CA GLY A 108 -5.67 0.59 11.52
C GLY A 108 -6.54 1.21 12.61
N GLY A 109 -6.43 0.71 13.84
CA GLY A 109 -7.13 1.27 15.00
C GLY A 109 -6.70 2.69 15.35
N LEU A 110 -5.42 3.02 15.16
CA LEU A 110 -4.90 4.38 15.35
C LEU A 110 -5.29 5.34 14.21
N ALA A 111 -5.45 4.82 13.01
CA ALA A 111 -5.84 5.64 11.85
C ALA A 111 -7.28 6.17 11.97
N ALA A 112 -8.20 5.40 12.53
CA ALA A 112 -9.60 5.77 12.63
C ALA A 112 -9.85 7.08 13.43
N PRO A 113 -9.28 7.29 14.64
CA PRO A 113 -9.40 8.56 15.35
C PRO A 113 -8.77 9.73 14.59
N LEU A 114 -7.63 9.51 13.89
CA LEU A 114 -6.96 10.56 13.12
C LEU A 114 -7.85 11.10 12.00
N VAL A 115 -8.56 10.21 11.31
CA VAL A 115 -9.49 10.59 10.25
C VAL A 115 -10.68 11.38 10.82
N SER A 116 -11.14 11.07 12.03
CA SER A 116 -12.31 11.70 12.65
C SER A 116 -12.04 13.07 13.29
N LEU A 117 -10.78 13.47 13.46
CA LEU A 117 -10.41 14.76 14.08
C LEU A 117 -10.99 16.00 13.38
N GLY A 118 -11.38 15.88 12.12
CA GLY A 118 -11.92 16.99 11.32
C GLY A 118 -13.41 17.26 11.48
N GLY A 119 -14.14 16.44 12.23
CA GLY A 119 -15.60 16.54 12.32
C GLY A 119 -16.32 16.21 11.01
N GLU A 120 -17.65 16.39 10.99
CA GLU A 120 -18.53 15.95 9.87
C GLU A 120 -18.43 16.79 8.58
N GLY A 121 -17.55 17.77 8.49
CA GLY A 121 -17.49 18.70 7.34
C GLY A 121 -16.14 18.81 6.64
N SER A 122 -15.09 18.13 7.10
CA SER A 122 -13.75 18.28 6.54
C SER A 122 -13.13 16.96 6.11
N TYR A 123 -12.77 16.84 4.84
CA TYR A 123 -12.04 15.68 4.30
C TYR A 123 -10.52 15.81 4.46
N MET A 124 -10.03 16.95 4.94
CA MET A 124 -8.60 17.25 5.09
C MET A 124 -7.87 16.31 6.04
N PRO A 125 -8.37 15.98 7.26
CA PRO A 125 -7.68 15.06 8.15
C PRO A 125 -7.51 13.67 7.56
N MET A 126 -8.50 13.20 6.78
CA MET A 126 -8.41 11.95 6.05
C MET A 126 -7.28 11.99 5.01
N ALA A 127 -7.23 13.06 4.21
CA ALA A 127 -6.18 13.23 3.19
C ALA A 127 -4.79 13.29 3.80
N PHE A 128 -4.60 14.08 4.87
CA PHE A 128 -3.32 14.15 5.58
C PHE A 128 -2.93 12.84 6.25
N SER A 129 -3.87 12.08 6.80
CA SER A 129 -3.60 10.77 7.36
C SER A 129 -3.13 9.79 6.26
N ILE A 130 -3.80 9.75 5.13
CA ILE A 130 -3.42 8.90 3.99
C ILE A 130 -2.02 9.28 3.49
N LEU A 131 -1.76 10.58 3.28
CA LEU A 131 -0.47 11.08 2.83
C LEU A 131 0.64 10.78 3.86
N GLY A 132 0.37 10.96 5.15
CA GLY A 132 1.30 10.68 6.23
C GLY A 132 1.70 9.20 6.26
N PHE A 133 0.74 8.29 6.16
CA PHE A 133 1.03 6.84 6.09
C PHE A 133 1.75 6.46 4.77
N ALA A 134 1.42 7.11 3.65
CA ALA A 134 2.12 6.89 2.39
C ALA A 134 3.60 7.33 2.47
N LEU A 135 3.87 8.48 3.09
CA LEU A 135 5.23 8.98 3.34
C LEU A 135 6.01 8.05 4.28
N MET A 136 5.37 7.58 5.37
CA MET A 136 5.98 6.59 6.28
C MET A 136 6.34 5.31 5.53
N THR A 137 5.44 4.81 4.69
CA THR A 137 5.68 3.59 3.89
C THR A 137 6.86 3.79 2.95
N ALA A 138 6.93 4.93 2.27
CA ALA A 138 8.05 5.26 1.39
C ALA A 138 9.36 5.39 2.16
N LEU A 139 9.35 6.08 3.29
CA LEU A 139 10.55 6.23 4.13
C LEU A 139 11.10 4.86 4.54
N VAL A 140 10.25 3.96 5.05
CA VAL A 140 10.66 2.60 5.44
C VAL A 140 11.20 1.83 4.25
N LEU A 141 10.54 1.91 3.08
CA LEU A 141 10.97 1.20 1.88
C LEU A 141 12.35 1.66 1.39
N PHE A 142 12.58 2.99 1.36
CA PHE A 142 13.83 3.57 0.85
C PHE A 142 14.98 3.51 1.86
N THR A 143 14.70 3.41 3.16
CA THR A 143 15.72 3.23 4.21
C THR A 143 16.09 1.76 4.42
N THR A 144 15.29 0.82 3.95
CA THR A 144 15.59 -0.62 4.09
C THR A 144 16.65 -1.04 3.07
N PRO A 145 17.85 -1.55 3.50
CA PRO A 145 18.92 -1.94 2.59
C PRO A 145 18.49 -3.01 1.59
N ARG A 146 19.02 -2.92 0.37
CA ARG A 146 18.87 -3.97 -0.65
C ARG A 146 19.75 -5.16 -0.28
N LYS A 147 19.17 -6.23 0.24
CA LYS A 147 19.88 -7.50 0.45
C LYS A 147 20.10 -8.31 -0.83
N ASP A 148 19.56 -7.88 -1.96
CA ASP A 148 19.64 -8.62 -3.22
C ASP A 148 21.06 -8.68 -3.81
N ALA A 149 21.97 -7.82 -3.34
CA ALA A 149 23.36 -7.79 -3.79
C ALA A 149 24.24 -8.88 -3.11
N ASP A 150 23.91 -9.30 -1.89
CA ASP A 150 24.74 -10.24 -1.13
C ASP A 150 24.59 -11.69 -1.63
N TYR A 151 23.39 -12.08 -2.10
CA TYR A 151 23.15 -13.42 -2.64
C TYR A 151 23.82 -13.66 -4.01
N ALA A 152 24.06 -12.60 -4.78
CA ALA A 152 24.79 -12.70 -6.05
C ALA A 152 26.32 -12.81 -5.83
N ALA A 153 26.83 -12.24 -4.74
CA ALA A 153 28.26 -12.30 -4.40
C ALA A 153 28.67 -13.65 -3.78
N ASP A 154 27.78 -14.24 -2.94
CA ASP A 154 28.08 -15.48 -2.21
C ASP A 154 27.89 -16.76 -3.08
N GLY A 155 27.07 -16.69 -4.14
CA GLY A 155 26.84 -17.77 -5.09
C GLY A 155 28.01 -18.04 -6.07
N GLY A 156 29.02 -17.18 -6.12
CA GLY A 156 30.17 -17.28 -7.01
C GLY A 156 31.36 -18.07 -6.48
N GLU A 157 31.44 -18.31 -5.18
CA GLU A 157 32.64 -18.93 -4.57
C GLU A 157 32.50 -20.43 -4.22
N GLY A 158 31.34 -21.04 -4.39
CA GLY A 158 31.07 -22.45 -4.05
C GLY A 158 31.25 -23.46 -5.18
N GLY A 159 31.80 -23.07 -6.32
CA GLY A 159 31.96 -23.92 -7.50
C GLY A 159 33.38 -24.16 -7.97
N ARG A 160 34.33 -24.52 -7.05
CA ARG A 160 35.62 -25.08 -7.43
C ARG A 160 35.97 -26.25 -6.54
#